data_6ee5f77a357f5237eb44db453abbdcac
#
_entry.id   6ee5f77a357f5237eb44db453abbdcac
#
_cell.length_a   1.000
_cell.length_b   1.000
_cell.length_c   1.000
_cell.angle_alpha   90.00
_cell.angle_beta   90.00
_cell.angle_gamma   90.00
#
_symmetry.space_group_name_H-M   'P 1'
#
loop_
_entity.id
_entity.type
_entity.pdbx_description
1 polymer ?
#
loop_
_entity_poly.entity_id
_entity_poly.type
_entity_poly.pdbx_seq_one_letter_code
_entity_poly.pdbx_strand_id
1 'polypeptide(L)'
;MFETLTAPELDKILRLMAMFRDDPRRDKVDLGVGVYRTPDGRTPVLRAVKAAEQQIWNTQDTKSYVALAGDAAFHGAMRQLILGNSVPATRVAALATPGGTGAVRQVLEMTRKLTPDATIWISTPTW
;
A
#
# COMPACT_ATOMS: atom_id res chain seq x y z
N MET A 1 -9.54 18.09 28.19
CA MET A 1 -9.94 17.90 26.77
C MET A 1 -9.58 16.49 26.27
N PHE A 2 -8.46 15.89 26.73
CA PHE A 2 -8.03 14.54 26.35
C PHE A 2 -8.29 13.47 27.41
N GLU A 3 -8.81 13.85 28.57
CA GLU A 3 -9.04 12.96 29.73
C GLU A 3 -10.11 11.90 29.45
N THR A 4 -10.95 12.12 28.44
CA THR A 4 -11.97 11.18 28.02
C THR A 4 -11.53 10.21 26.93
N LEU A 5 -10.30 10.35 26.42
CA LEU A 5 -9.77 9.45 25.40
C LEU A 5 -9.25 8.18 26.07
N THR A 6 -9.81 7.05 25.65
CA THR A 6 -9.26 5.73 25.99
C THR A 6 -8.24 5.33 24.94
N ALA A 7 -7.10 4.78 25.38
CA ALA A 7 -6.13 4.25 24.44
C ALA A 7 -6.76 3.10 23.64
N PRO A 8 -6.60 3.07 22.31
CA PRO A 8 -7.07 1.96 21.50
C PRO A 8 -6.33 0.67 21.89
N GLU A 9 -6.98 -0.47 21.68
CA GLU A 9 -6.28 -1.75 21.82
C GLU A 9 -5.08 -1.79 20.85
N LEU A 10 -4.00 -2.42 21.30
CA LEU A 10 -2.83 -2.64 20.44
C LEU A 10 -3.24 -3.50 19.25
N ASP A 11 -2.81 -3.09 18.06
CA ASP A 11 -2.99 -3.88 16.84
C ASP A 11 -2.42 -5.29 17.04
N LYS A 12 -3.25 -6.31 16.83
CA LYS A 12 -2.90 -7.71 17.10
C LYS A 12 -1.76 -8.22 16.21
N ILE A 13 -1.64 -7.68 15.00
CA ILE A 13 -0.57 -8.06 14.04
C ILE A 13 0.76 -7.44 14.48
N LEU A 14 0.76 -6.17 14.87
CA LEU A 14 1.96 -5.53 15.41
C LEU A 14 2.41 -6.20 16.72
N ARG A 15 1.48 -6.69 17.53
CA ARG A 15 1.81 -7.49 18.72
C ARG A 15 2.51 -8.80 18.36
N LEU A 16 2.07 -9.50 17.30
CA LEU A 16 2.76 -10.71 16.82
C LEU A 16 4.19 -10.44 16.38
N MET A 17 4.43 -9.31 15.70
CA MET A 17 5.79 -8.89 15.32
C MET A 17 6.68 -8.67 16.55
N ALA A 18 6.15 -8.03 17.59
CA ALA A 18 6.88 -7.84 18.84
C ALA A 18 7.18 -9.19 19.52
N MET A 19 6.19 -10.07 19.61
CA MET A 19 6.36 -11.42 20.17
C MET A 19 7.43 -12.22 19.42
N PHE A 20 7.43 -12.17 18.08
CA PHE A 20 8.47 -12.82 17.27
C PHE A 20 9.86 -12.24 17.55
N ARG A 21 9.98 -10.92 17.59
CA ARG A 21 11.26 -10.25 17.89
C ARG A 21 11.81 -10.66 19.25
N ASP A 22 10.95 -10.69 20.26
CA ASP A 22 11.33 -10.91 21.65
C ASP A 22 11.49 -12.41 22.02
N ASP A 23 11.11 -13.33 21.13
CA ASP A 23 11.30 -14.76 21.30
C ASP A 23 12.78 -15.13 21.17
N PRO A 24 13.42 -15.75 22.18
CA PRO A 24 14.85 -16.07 22.17
C PRO A 24 15.21 -17.28 21.29
N ARG A 25 14.23 -18.04 20.80
CA ARG A 25 14.49 -19.24 19.99
C ARG A 25 15.13 -18.86 18.65
N ARG A 26 16.07 -19.67 18.18
CA ARG A 26 16.76 -19.43 16.90
C ARG A 26 16.03 -20.07 15.71
N ASP A 27 15.30 -21.13 15.93
CA ASP A 27 14.56 -21.93 14.96
C ASP A 27 13.12 -21.42 14.77
N LYS A 28 12.96 -20.10 14.66
CA LYS A 28 11.67 -19.44 14.49
C LYS A 28 11.47 -18.86 13.10
N VAL A 29 10.25 -18.87 12.60
CA VAL A 29 9.86 -18.30 11.32
C VAL A 29 8.83 -17.21 11.54
N ASP A 30 9.05 -16.02 10.95
CA ASP A 30 8.11 -14.90 10.99
C ASP A 30 7.11 -15.03 9.84
N LEU A 31 5.87 -15.30 10.19
CA LEU A 31 4.74 -15.36 9.28
C LEU A 31 3.72 -14.22 9.55
N GLY A 32 4.10 -13.25 10.38
CA GLY A 32 3.19 -12.21 10.85
C GLY A 32 2.82 -11.16 9.81
N VAL A 33 3.72 -10.87 8.86
CA VAL A 33 3.49 -9.88 7.81
C VAL A 33 3.92 -10.44 6.46
N GLY A 34 3.08 -10.26 5.44
CA GLY A 34 3.32 -10.68 4.07
C GLY A 34 4.35 -9.78 3.36
N VAL A 35 5.63 -9.90 3.73
CA VAL A 35 6.74 -9.19 3.09
C VAL A 35 7.77 -10.20 2.59
N TYR A 36 8.30 -9.98 1.37
CA TYR A 36 9.37 -10.82 0.86
C TYR A 36 10.64 -10.68 1.72
N ARG A 37 11.22 -11.82 2.08
CA ARG A 37 12.49 -11.89 2.80
C ARG A 37 13.46 -12.84 2.09
N THR A 38 14.72 -12.45 2.04
CA THR A 38 15.83 -13.33 1.63
C THR A 38 16.07 -14.43 2.67
N PRO A 39 16.82 -15.50 2.33
CA PRO A 39 17.16 -16.55 3.29
C PRO A 39 17.87 -16.04 4.56
N ASP A 40 18.56 -14.92 4.47
CA ASP A 40 19.23 -14.23 5.59
C ASP A 40 18.29 -13.23 6.32
N GLY A 41 16.97 -13.27 6.02
CA GLY A 41 15.93 -12.52 6.74
C GLY A 41 15.79 -11.04 6.35
N ARG A 42 16.49 -10.56 5.32
CA ARG A 42 16.42 -9.16 4.88
C ARG A 42 15.35 -8.95 3.81
N THR A 43 14.69 -7.80 3.84
CA THR A 43 13.84 -7.31 2.76
C THR A 43 14.68 -6.42 1.85
N PRO A 44 15.07 -6.88 0.65
CA PRO A 44 15.96 -6.13 -0.23
C PRO A 44 15.21 -4.98 -0.91
N VAL A 45 15.90 -3.86 -1.10
CA VAL A 45 15.46 -2.82 -2.03
C VAL A 45 15.84 -3.25 -3.45
N LEU A 46 14.86 -3.27 -4.36
CA LEU A 46 15.09 -3.63 -5.76
C LEU A 46 16.08 -2.68 -6.42
N ARG A 47 16.99 -3.23 -7.24
CA ARG A 47 17.97 -2.42 -7.99
C ARG A 47 17.32 -1.37 -8.89
N ALA A 48 16.18 -1.72 -9.51
CA ALA A 48 15.40 -0.80 -10.33
C ALA A 48 14.87 0.40 -9.54
N VAL A 49 14.43 0.17 -8.28
CA VAL A 49 13.98 1.24 -7.38
C VAL A 49 15.13 2.18 -7.05
N LYS A 50 16.29 1.65 -6.66
CA LYS A 50 17.49 2.48 -6.39
C LYS A 50 17.94 3.29 -7.60
N ALA A 51 17.90 2.71 -8.78
CA ALA A 51 18.24 3.41 -10.02
C ALA A 51 17.25 4.55 -10.32
N ALA A 52 15.94 4.30 -10.12
CA ALA A 52 14.91 5.32 -10.29
C ALA A 52 15.05 6.46 -9.27
N GLU A 53 15.32 6.16 -7.99
CA GLU A 53 15.59 7.17 -6.96
C GLU A 53 16.78 8.04 -7.32
N GLN A 54 17.87 7.45 -7.79
CA GLN A 54 19.06 8.20 -8.24
C GLN A 54 18.76 9.07 -9.47
N GLN A 55 17.95 8.57 -10.39
CA GLN A 55 17.52 9.36 -11.56
C GLN A 55 16.66 10.54 -11.13
N ILE A 56 15.69 10.34 -10.24
CA ILE A 56 14.84 11.41 -9.71
C ILE A 56 15.70 12.45 -9.00
N TRP A 57 16.63 12.04 -8.16
CA TRP A 57 17.57 12.93 -7.49
C TRP A 57 18.34 13.83 -8.47
N ASN A 58 18.78 13.26 -9.58
CA ASN A 58 19.60 13.98 -10.57
C ASN A 58 18.79 14.89 -11.49
N THR A 59 17.50 14.60 -11.71
CA THR A 59 16.71 15.26 -12.77
C THR A 59 15.53 16.09 -12.25
N GLN A 60 15.10 15.83 -11.01
CA GLN A 60 13.97 16.59 -10.44
C GLN A 60 14.44 17.96 -9.96
N ASP A 61 13.96 19.00 -10.62
CA ASP A 61 14.30 20.40 -10.35
C ASP A 61 13.17 21.19 -9.65
N THR A 62 12.00 20.58 -9.49
CA THR A 62 10.82 21.22 -8.89
C THR A 62 10.02 20.27 -7.98
N LYS A 63 9.34 20.84 -7.00
CA LYS A 63 8.42 20.18 -6.04
C LYS A 63 7.05 20.87 -6.05
N SER A 64 6.50 21.13 -7.21
CA SER A 64 5.17 21.73 -7.34
C SER A 64 4.04 20.74 -7.01
N TYR A 65 2.84 21.26 -6.80
CA TYR A 65 1.65 20.44 -6.65
C TYR A 65 1.35 19.66 -7.93
N VAL A 66 0.90 18.40 -7.76
CA VAL A 66 0.37 17.59 -8.84
C VAL A 66 -1.14 17.82 -9.00
N ALA A 67 -1.72 17.33 -10.10
CA ALA A 67 -3.17 17.34 -10.31
C ALA A 67 -3.92 16.59 -9.20
N LEU A 68 -5.20 16.90 -9.01
CA LEU A 68 -6.04 16.27 -7.99
C LEU A 68 -6.07 14.73 -8.08
N ALA A 69 -6.04 14.20 -9.30
CA ALA A 69 -5.97 12.75 -9.53
C ALA A 69 -4.56 12.16 -9.32
N GLY A 70 -3.53 13.00 -9.25
CA GLY A 70 -2.13 12.58 -9.20
C GLY A 70 -1.39 12.83 -10.51
N ASP A 71 -0.21 12.25 -10.65
CA ASP A 71 0.66 12.39 -11.82
C ASP A 71 0.24 11.46 -12.97
N ALA A 72 0.04 12.03 -14.16
CA ALA A 72 -0.43 11.28 -15.34
C ALA A 72 0.61 10.27 -15.85
N ALA A 73 1.90 10.59 -15.75
CA ALA A 73 2.97 9.67 -16.18
C ALA A 73 3.04 8.46 -15.24
N PHE A 74 2.87 8.68 -13.92
CA PHE A 74 2.74 7.60 -12.94
C PHE A 74 1.54 6.70 -13.25
N HIS A 75 0.36 7.27 -13.53
CA HIS A 75 -0.83 6.50 -13.90
C HIS A 75 -0.61 5.66 -15.15
N GLY A 76 0.02 6.23 -16.17
CA GLY A 76 0.37 5.53 -17.41
C GLY A 76 1.30 4.35 -17.16
N ALA A 77 2.35 4.55 -16.39
CA ALA A 77 3.32 3.52 -16.02
C ALA A 77 2.67 2.39 -15.19
N MET A 78 1.86 2.73 -14.18
CA MET A 78 1.14 1.75 -13.36
C MET A 78 0.12 0.96 -14.17
N ARG A 79 -0.64 1.61 -15.05
CA ARG A 79 -1.55 0.91 -15.96
C ARG A 79 -0.80 -0.09 -16.82
N GLN A 80 0.31 0.32 -17.43
CA GLN A 80 1.12 -0.56 -18.27
C GLN A 80 1.71 -1.73 -17.47
N LEU A 81 2.19 -1.48 -16.25
CA LEU A 81 2.78 -2.50 -15.40
C LEU A 81 1.75 -3.55 -14.96
N ILE A 82 0.53 -3.13 -14.59
CA ILE A 82 -0.48 -4.00 -14.00
C ILE A 82 -1.35 -4.65 -15.06
N LEU A 83 -1.81 -3.89 -16.05
CA LEU A 83 -2.79 -4.33 -17.03
C LEU A 83 -2.17 -4.64 -18.40
N GLY A 84 -1.00 -4.08 -18.72
CA GLY A 84 -0.41 -4.22 -20.05
C GLY A 84 -1.42 -3.82 -21.16
N ASN A 85 -1.68 -4.74 -22.05
CA ASN A 85 -2.65 -4.59 -23.16
C ASN A 85 -3.97 -5.34 -22.90
N SER A 86 -4.18 -5.91 -21.72
CA SER A 86 -5.38 -6.71 -21.42
C SER A 86 -6.67 -5.89 -21.37
N VAL A 87 -6.56 -4.58 -21.07
CA VAL A 87 -7.71 -3.67 -21.01
C VAL A 87 -7.42 -2.42 -21.86
N PRO A 88 -8.35 -2.03 -22.76
CA PRO A 88 -8.20 -0.79 -23.53
C PRO A 88 -8.05 0.43 -22.63
N ALA A 89 -7.14 1.35 -22.95
CA ALA A 89 -6.86 2.54 -22.15
C ALA A 89 -8.10 3.40 -21.90
N THR A 90 -9.05 3.42 -22.84
CA THR A 90 -10.31 4.16 -22.73
C THR A 90 -11.27 3.62 -21.66
N ARG A 91 -11.00 2.42 -21.14
CA ARG A 91 -11.77 1.79 -20.05
C ARG A 91 -11.08 1.86 -18.70
N VAL A 92 -9.96 2.56 -18.60
CA VAL A 92 -9.17 2.65 -17.37
C VAL A 92 -9.14 4.09 -16.90
N ALA A 93 -9.60 4.32 -15.68
CA ALA A 93 -9.36 5.54 -14.94
C ALA A 93 -8.37 5.24 -13.80
N ALA A 94 -7.51 6.19 -13.47
CA ALA A 94 -6.53 6.03 -12.40
C ALA A 94 -6.56 7.24 -11.46
N LEU A 95 -6.36 6.97 -10.19
CA LEU A 95 -6.32 7.96 -9.12
C LEU A 95 -5.19 7.59 -8.16
N ALA A 96 -4.30 8.53 -7.91
CA ALA A 96 -3.29 8.37 -6.86
C ALA A 96 -3.91 8.59 -5.48
N THR A 97 -3.57 7.73 -4.52
CA THR A 97 -4.09 7.78 -3.16
C THR A 97 -2.95 7.64 -2.14
N PRO A 98 -3.11 8.15 -0.91
CA PRO A 98 -2.14 7.90 0.15
C PRO A 98 -2.20 6.44 0.60
N GLY A 99 -1.41 5.59 -0.07
CA GLY A 99 -1.29 4.15 0.22
C GLY A 99 -2.54 3.34 -0.10
N GLY A 100 -2.51 2.06 0.26
CA GLY A 100 -3.61 1.11 0.04
C GLY A 100 -4.87 1.46 0.81
N THR A 101 -4.75 1.99 2.03
CA THR A 101 -5.89 2.43 2.85
C THR A 101 -6.68 3.53 2.15
N GLY A 102 -5.99 4.51 1.58
CA GLY A 102 -6.63 5.55 0.76
C GLY A 102 -7.33 4.98 -0.46
N ALA A 103 -6.72 4.01 -1.15
CA ALA A 103 -7.31 3.36 -2.31
C ALA A 103 -8.59 2.59 -1.95
N VAL A 104 -8.55 1.78 -0.90
CA VAL A 104 -9.71 1.03 -0.41
C VAL A 104 -10.84 1.99 -0.03
N ARG A 105 -10.54 3.08 0.71
CA ARG A 105 -11.54 4.08 1.06
C ARG A 105 -12.22 4.69 -0.17
N GLN A 106 -11.45 5.07 -1.18
CA GLN A 106 -12.00 5.66 -2.42
C GLN A 106 -12.89 4.66 -3.16
N VAL A 107 -12.48 3.39 -3.27
CA VAL A 107 -13.29 2.34 -3.90
C VAL A 107 -14.60 2.12 -3.15
N LEU A 108 -14.57 2.05 -1.82
CA LEU A 108 -15.77 1.88 -1.00
C LEU A 108 -16.73 3.07 -1.13
N GLU A 109 -16.23 4.30 -1.10
CA GLU A 109 -17.06 5.50 -1.29
C GLU A 109 -17.67 5.55 -2.70
N MET A 110 -16.92 5.19 -3.72
CA MET A 110 -17.43 5.13 -5.08
C MET A 110 -18.49 4.03 -5.24
N THR A 111 -18.26 2.83 -4.69
CA THR A 111 -19.23 1.74 -4.69
C THR A 111 -20.53 2.18 -4.03
N ARG A 112 -20.46 2.81 -2.85
CA ARG A 112 -21.66 3.32 -2.15
C ARG A 112 -22.44 4.34 -2.97
N LYS A 113 -21.76 5.21 -3.72
CA LYS A 113 -22.41 6.19 -4.58
C LYS A 113 -23.09 5.59 -5.80
N LEU A 114 -22.47 4.58 -6.40
CA LEU A 114 -22.98 3.94 -7.64
C LEU A 114 -24.00 2.84 -7.34
N THR A 115 -23.81 2.11 -6.25
CA THR A 115 -24.64 0.97 -5.86
C THR A 115 -24.81 0.98 -4.34
N PRO A 116 -25.74 1.79 -3.81
CA PRO A 116 -25.90 2.02 -2.36
C PRO A 116 -26.13 0.74 -1.54
N ASP A 117 -26.79 -0.25 -2.13
CA ASP A 117 -27.15 -1.52 -1.48
C ASP A 117 -26.13 -2.64 -1.71
N ALA A 118 -24.95 -2.32 -2.29
CA ALA A 118 -23.92 -3.32 -2.53
C ALA A 118 -23.37 -3.90 -1.22
N THR A 119 -23.32 -5.21 -1.13
CA THR A 119 -22.66 -5.93 -0.04
C THR A 119 -21.17 -6.04 -0.30
N ILE A 120 -20.36 -5.62 0.66
CA ILE A 120 -18.90 -5.74 0.62
C ILE A 120 -18.49 -6.98 1.44
N TRP A 121 -17.92 -7.97 0.78
CA TRP A 121 -17.39 -9.16 1.43
C TRP A 121 -15.94 -8.95 1.84
N ILE A 122 -15.62 -9.27 3.09
CA ILE A 122 -14.27 -9.20 3.63
C ILE A 122 -13.88 -10.54 4.25
N SER A 123 -12.59 -10.86 4.27
CA SER A 123 -12.07 -12.03 4.97
C SER A 123 -12.02 -11.80 6.49
N THR A 124 -12.00 -12.89 7.25
CA THR A 124 -11.73 -12.84 8.68
C THR A 124 -10.59 -13.81 8.98
N PRO A 125 -9.48 -13.34 9.53
CA PRO A 125 -9.14 -11.94 9.85
C PRO A 125 -8.82 -11.08 8.62
N THR A 126 -8.88 -9.78 8.79
CA THR A 126 -8.45 -8.78 7.81
C THR A 126 -7.87 -7.55 8.53
N TRP A 127 -7.23 -6.67 7.77
CA TRP A 127 -6.75 -5.37 8.26
C TRP A 127 -7.90 -4.38 8.46
#